data_d373ec67944693df433edac9130c9f37
#
_entry.id   d373ec67944693df433edac9130c9f37
#
_cell.length_a   1.000
_cell.length_b   1.000
_cell.length_c   1.000
_cell.angle_alpha   90.00
_cell.angle_beta   90.00
_cell.angle_gamma   90.00
#
_symmetry.space_group_name_H-M   'P 1'
#
loop_
_entity.id
_entity.type
_entity.pdbx_description
1 polymer ?
#
loop_
_entity_poly.entity_id
_entity_poly.type
_entity_poly.pdbx_seq_one_letter_code
_entity_poly.pdbx_strand_id
1 'polypeptide(L)'
;MLMLNNKIVLPGGAGLVGQNLVARLKARGYTNIVVLDKHRSNLDILRRIQPDVLAEYADLSASGEWQRHFADAKVVVMLQAQIGGNDYQEFVRNNVNATRLILEVVKAHAVPCLVPISSSVVASVADDFYTRTKRDQERMILDSGIPCPVLRPTLMFGWFDRKHLGWLSRFMQKVPVFPIPGHGRYMRQPLYVGDFCNIIISCIENRIPAGIYNISGHEKVDYIDIIRAIKKATGARAVLLNIPYRLFYGLLWLWGLFDKNPPFTTQQLSALIANDEFEVIDWPGGFGVSQTPFAKAIDETFNDPTYGRVVLEF
;
A
#
# COMPACT_ATOMS: atom_id res chain seq x y z
N MET A 1 -21.07 15.18 -11.18
CA MET A 1 -19.64 15.31 -11.40
C MET A 1 -19.03 15.87 -10.12
N LEU A 2 -17.93 15.30 -9.61
CA LEU A 2 -17.24 15.80 -8.42
C LEU A 2 -16.51 17.10 -8.80
N MET A 3 -16.64 18.16 -7.97
CA MET A 3 -15.90 19.41 -8.19
C MET A 3 -14.54 19.33 -7.49
N LEU A 4 -13.54 20.04 -8.02
CA LEU A 4 -12.16 20.01 -7.51
C LEU A 4 -12.01 20.54 -6.07
N ASN A 5 -12.96 21.33 -5.59
CA ASN A 5 -13.01 21.83 -4.21
C ASN A 5 -13.86 20.96 -3.26
N ASN A 6 -14.43 19.85 -3.72
CA ASN A 6 -15.16 18.94 -2.86
C ASN A 6 -14.25 18.30 -1.82
N LYS A 7 -14.74 18.21 -0.59
CA LYS A 7 -13.98 17.65 0.51
C LYS A 7 -13.78 16.14 0.34
N ILE A 8 -12.52 15.71 0.36
CA ILE A 8 -12.08 14.32 0.34
C ILE A 8 -11.40 14.02 1.67
N VAL A 9 -11.88 13.02 2.41
CA VAL A 9 -11.32 12.61 3.68
C VAL A 9 -10.62 11.27 3.50
N LEU A 10 -9.37 11.18 3.98
CA LEU A 10 -8.47 10.04 3.83
C LEU A 10 -8.06 9.49 5.22
N PRO A 11 -8.91 8.68 5.88
CA PRO A 11 -8.54 7.96 7.10
C PRO A 11 -7.40 6.98 6.83
N GLY A 12 -6.28 7.05 7.57
CA GLY A 12 -5.07 6.28 7.31
C GLY A 12 -4.22 6.84 6.16
N GLY A 13 -4.42 8.11 5.80
CA GLY A 13 -3.84 8.70 4.59
C GLY A 13 -2.36 9.12 4.71
N ALA A 14 -1.71 8.98 5.86
CA ALA A 14 -0.27 9.24 5.99
C ALA A 14 0.60 8.02 5.61
N GLY A 15 -0.01 6.88 5.25
CA GLY A 15 0.68 5.69 4.77
C GLY A 15 1.08 5.76 3.28
N LEU A 16 1.66 4.65 2.78
CA LEU A 16 2.14 4.51 1.41
C LEU A 16 1.11 4.95 0.36
N VAL A 17 -0.07 4.32 0.38
CA VAL A 17 -1.13 4.60 -0.60
C VAL A 17 -1.65 6.02 -0.45
N GLY A 18 -1.88 6.47 0.79
CA GLY A 18 -2.46 7.78 1.05
C GLY A 18 -1.58 8.94 0.58
N GLN A 19 -0.28 8.92 0.84
CA GLN A 19 0.63 9.97 0.38
C GLN A 19 0.78 9.98 -1.15
N ASN A 20 0.82 8.80 -1.80
CA ASN A 20 0.75 8.70 -3.26
C ASN A 20 -0.56 9.25 -3.82
N LEU A 21 -1.69 8.94 -3.16
CA LEU A 21 -3.01 9.43 -3.57
C LEU A 21 -3.12 10.94 -3.43
N VAL A 22 -2.65 11.51 -2.31
CA VAL A 22 -2.61 12.97 -2.10
C VAL A 22 -1.84 13.67 -3.23
N ALA A 23 -0.63 13.20 -3.55
CA ALA A 23 0.19 13.78 -4.61
C ALA A 23 -0.55 13.77 -5.97
N ARG A 24 -1.24 12.68 -6.30
CA ARG A 24 -1.97 12.52 -7.57
C ARG A 24 -3.29 13.29 -7.61
N LEU A 25 -4.01 13.38 -6.50
CA LEU A 25 -5.19 14.25 -6.37
C LEU A 25 -4.80 15.72 -6.56
N LYS A 26 -3.73 16.16 -5.93
CA LYS A 26 -3.19 17.53 -6.09
C LYS A 26 -2.79 17.81 -7.54
N ALA A 27 -2.10 16.88 -8.20
CA ALA A 27 -1.74 17.01 -9.61
C ALA A 27 -2.96 17.12 -10.54
N ARG A 28 -4.14 16.63 -10.12
CA ARG A 28 -5.42 16.77 -10.82
C ARG A 28 -6.21 18.01 -10.40
N GLY A 29 -5.68 18.84 -9.50
CA GLY A 29 -6.29 20.11 -9.09
C GLY A 29 -7.26 20.01 -7.90
N TYR A 30 -7.35 18.84 -7.22
CA TYR A 30 -8.14 18.75 -5.98
C TYR A 30 -7.49 19.58 -4.87
N THR A 31 -8.28 20.42 -4.21
CA THR A 31 -7.78 21.41 -3.23
C THR A 31 -8.23 21.15 -1.79
N ASN A 32 -9.32 20.41 -1.58
CA ASN A 32 -9.90 20.19 -0.26
C ASN A 32 -9.70 18.74 0.19
N ILE A 33 -8.48 18.43 0.62
CA ILE A 33 -8.06 17.09 1.05
C ILE A 33 -7.75 17.12 2.54
N VAL A 34 -8.36 16.21 3.30
CA VAL A 34 -8.15 16.02 4.73
C VAL A 34 -7.56 14.64 4.96
N VAL A 35 -6.39 14.57 5.57
CA VAL A 35 -5.72 13.34 5.96
C VAL A 35 -5.79 13.17 7.47
N LEU A 36 -6.29 12.02 7.91
CA LEU A 36 -6.45 11.64 9.32
C LEU A 36 -5.60 10.41 9.60
N ASP A 37 -4.61 10.50 10.49
CA ASP A 37 -3.74 9.39 10.81
C ASP A 37 -3.17 9.51 12.23
N LYS A 38 -2.82 8.37 12.84
CA LYS A 38 -2.15 8.36 14.14
C LYS A 38 -0.63 8.41 14.04
N HIS A 39 -0.04 8.22 12.86
CA HIS A 39 1.40 8.15 12.67
C HIS A 39 2.01 9.55 12.51
N ARG A 40 2.47 10.14 13.64
CA ARG A 40 2.95 11.53 13.69
C ARG A 40 4.07 11.82 12.69
N SER A 41 5.12 10.97 12.66
CA SER A 41 6.26 11.19 11.75
C SER A 41 5.83 11.22 10.29
N ASN A 42 4.90 10.35 9.87
CA ASN A 42 4.41 10.34 8.49
C ASN A 42 3.49 11.54 8.18
N LEU A 43 2.72 12.02 9.17
CA LEU A 43 1.98 13.28 9.03
C LEU A 43 2.93 14.46 8.86
N ASP A 44 4.04 14.50 9.59
CA ASP A 44 5.03 15.57 9.46
C ASP A 44 5.76 15.53 8.11
N ILE A 45 6.04 14.33 7.58
CA ILE A 45 6.51 14.16 6.20
C ILE A 45 5.49 14.74 5.22
N LEU A 46 4.20 14.37 5.35
CA LEU A 46 3.13 14.85 4.49
C LEU A 46 2.99 16.38 4.54
N ARG A 47 2.95 16.99 5.72
CA ARG A 47 2.88 18.43 5.90
C ARG A 47 4.04 19.18 5.23
N ARG A 48 5.24 18.58 5.25
CA ARG A 48 6.43 19.16 4.62
C ARG A 48 6.35 19.13 3.10
N ILE A 49 5.85 18.04 2.50
CA ILE A 49 5.81 17.88 1.04
C ILE A 49 4.50 18.37 0.41
N GLN A 50 3.43 18.49 1.21
CA GLN A 50 2.10 18.97 0.79
C GLN A 50 1.54 19.94 1.85
N PRO A 51 2.12 21.15 2.00
CA PRO A 51 1.81 22.06 3.10
C PRO A 51 0.39 22.63 3.08
N ASP A 52 -0.28 22.55 1.94
CA ASP A 52 -1.67 23.01 1.73
C ASP A 52 -2.72 21.91 1.97
N VAL A 53 -2.31 20.71 2.37
CA VAL A 53 -3.20 19.62 2.75
C VAL A 53 -3.42 19.62 4.25
N LEU A 54 -4.69 19.56 4.67
CA LEU A 54 -5.00 19.41 6.10
C LEU A 54 -4.63 18.00 6.56
N ALA A 55 -3.56 17.86 7.31
CA ALA A 55 -3.09 16.61 7.89
C ALA A 55 -3.20 16.67 9.42
N GLU A 56 -4.10 15.88 10.02
CA GLU A 56 -4.41 15.92 11.45
C GLU A 56 -4.14 14.57 12.11
N TYR A 57 -3.60 14.63 13.33
CA TYR A 57 -3.45 13.43 14.16
C TYR A 57 -4.83 12.94 14.62
N ALA A 58 -5.11 11.66 14.38
CA ALA A 58 -6.36 11.03 14.79
C ALA A 58 -6.16 9.56 15.14
N ASP A 59 -6.57 9.15 16.32
CA ASP A 59 -6.79 7.73 16.63
C ASP A 59 -8.19 7.34 16.17
N LEU A 60 -8.26 6.70 15.01
CA LEU A 60 -9.52 6.32 14.39
C LEU A 60 -10.22 5.16 15.11
N SER A 61 -9.55 4.52 16.07
CA SER A 61 -10.13 3.43 16.87
C SER A 61 -10.96 3.90 18.05
N ALA A 62 -10.98 5.21 18.31
CA ALA A 62 -11.74 5.86 19.35
C ALA A 62 -12.50 7.07 18.79
N SER A 63 -13.70 7.37 19.34
CA SER A 63 -14.42 8.58 19.00
C SER A 63 -13.63 9.83 19.41
N GLY A 64 -13.72 10.88 18.60
CA GLY A 64 -12.97 12.11 18.86
C GLY A 64 -13.27 13.21 17.85
N GLU A 65 -12.56 14.33 17.98
CA GLU A 65 -12.73 15.52 17.16
C GLU A 65 -12.54 15.27 15.65
N TRP A 66 -11.81 14.21 15.28
CA TRP A 66 -11.60 13.86 13.88
C TRP A 66 -12.91 13.59 13.11
N GLN A 67 -13.99 13.19 13.80
CA GLN A 67 -15.29 12.90 13.20
C GLN A 67 -15.91 14.14 12.52
N ARG A 68 -15.60 15.36 13.00
CA ARG A 68 -16.07 16.63 12.41
C ARG A 68 -15.68 16.80 10.94
N HIS A 69 -14.55 16.18 10.51
CA HIS A 69 -14.08 16.30 9.14
C HIS A 69 -14.97 15.60 8.13
N PHE A 70 -15.84 14.69 8.59
CA PHE A 70 -16.80 14.01 7.71
C PHE A 70 -18.02 14.87 7.38
N ALA A 71 -18.28 15.93 8.16
CA ALA A 71 -19.28 16.93 7.79
C ALA A 71 -18.93 17.52 6.42
N ASP A 72 -19.93 17.55 5.51
CA ASP A 72 -19.81 18.00 4.12
C ASP A 72 -18.80 17.24 3.25
N ALA A 73 -18.23 16.13 3.74
CA ALA A 73 -17.39 15.27 2.93
C ALA A 73 -18.17 14.69 1.75
N LYS A 74 -17.58 14.76 0.56
CA LYS A 74 -18.17 14.17 -0.66
C LYS A 74 -17.57 12.80 -0.96
N VAL A 75 -16.36 12.55 -0.45
CA VAL A 75 -15.63 11.30 -0.63
C VAL A 75 -14.91 10.93 0.66
N VAL A 76 -14.97 9.65 0.99
CA VAL A 76 -14.11 9.03 2.00
C VAL A 76 -13.37 7.87 1.35
N VAL A 77 -12.04 7.86 1.42
CA VAL A 77 -11.20 6.72 1.01
C VAL A 77 -10.59 6.10 2.26
N MET A 78 -11.05 4.90 2.63
CA MET A 78 -10.59 4.21 3.84
C MET A 78 -9.27 3.49 3.60
N LEU A 79 -8.17 4.06 4.09
CA LEU A 79 -6.81 3.60 3.88
C LEU A 79 -6.16 3.01 5.16
N GLN A 80 -6.82 3.13 6.32
CA GLN A 80 -6.28 2.67 7.58
C GLN A 80 -6.06 1.16 7.60
N ALA A 81 -4.86 0.75 7.99
CA ALA A 81 -4.51 -0.65 8.18
C ALA A 81 -3.32 -0.82 9.14
N GLN A 82 -3.47 -1.68 10.13
CA GLN A 82 -2.35 -2.25 10.87
C GLN A 82 -1.83 -3.44 10.07
N ILE A 83 -0.60 -3.34 9.57
CA ILE A 83 0.00 -4.36 8.68
C ILE A 83 1.01 -5.24 9.42
N GLY A 84 1.64 -4.72 10.47
CA GLY A 84 2.67 -5.41 11.25
C GLY A 84 2.50 -5.17 12.74
N GLY A 85 3.11 -6.02 13.54
CA GLY A 85 3.06 -5.99 15.00
C GLY A 85 2.89 -7.39 15.58
N ASN A 86 3.06 -7.51 16.90
CA ASN A 86 2.96 -8.78 17.64
C ASN A 86 1.77 -8.81 18.61
N ASP A 87 1.00 -7.73 18.69
CA ASP A 87 -0.19 -7.62 19.54
C ASP A 87 -1.47 -7.68 18.71
N TYR A 88 -2.22 -8.77 18.83
CA TYR A 88 -3.50 -8.95 18.14
C TYR A 88 -4.51 -7.83 18.43
N GLN A 89 -4.50 -7.28 19.64
CA GLN A 89 -5.41 -6.21 20.03
C GLN A 89 -5.13 -4.91 19.27
N GLU A 90 -3.89 -4.66 18.87
CA GLU A 90 -3.58 -3.52 17.99
C GLU A 90 -4.19 -3.69 16.60
N PHE A 91 -4.16 -4.92 16.06
CA PHE A 91 -4.82 -5.19 14.78
C PHE A 91 -6.34 -5.02 14.89
N VAL A 92 -6.96 -5.52 15.96
CA VAL A 92 -8.40 -5.34 16.21
C VAL A 92 -8.73 -3.85 16.31
N ARG A 93 -8.00 -3.08 17.12
CA ARG A 93 -8.24 -1.64 17.27
C ARG A 93 -8.16 -0.91 15.93
N ASN A 94 -7.05 -1.10 15.19
CA ASN A 94 -6.74 -0.29 14.01
C ASN A 94 -7.44 -0.75 12.74
N ASN A 95 -7.79 -2.03 12.61
CA ASN A 95 -8.49 -2.56 11.44
C ASN A 95 -10.00 -2.67 11.69
N VAL A 96 -10.43 -3.22 12.82
CA VAL A 96 -11.86 -3.52 13.06
C VAL A 96 -12.58 -2.35 13.73
N ASN A 97 -12.10 -1.89 14.89
CA ASN A 97 -12.78 -0.80 15.62
C ASN A 97 -12.76 0.51 14.84
N ALA A 98 -11.61 0.85 14.22
CA ALA A 98 -11.52 2.02 13.37
C ALA A 98 -12.50 1.96 12.19
N THR A 99 -12.62 0.79 11.55
CA THR A 99 -13.59 0.61 10.45
C THR A 99 -15.03 0.82 10.92
N ARG A 100 -15.41 0.24 12.08
CA ARG A 100 -16.76 0.42 12.63
C ARG A 100 -17.08 1.90 12.84
N LEU A 101 -16.19 2.65 13.50
CA LEU A 101 -16.41 4.07 13.78
C LEU A 101 -16.46 4.90 12.49
N ILE A 102 -15.58 4.62 11.51
CA ILE A 102 -15.62 5.34 10.24
C ILE A 102 -16.94 5.09 9.50
N LEU A 103 -17.42 3.84 9.46
CA LEU A 103 -18.70 3.51 8.80
C LEU A 103 -19.89 4.17 9.51
N GLU A 104 -19.89 4.24 10.84
CA GLU A 104 -20.91 4.97 11.61
C GLU A 104 -20.95 6.45 11.23
N VAL A 105 -19.78 7.10 11.16
CA VAL A 105 -19.68 8.53 10.81
C VAL A 105 -20.02 8.77 9.33
N VAL A 106 -19.60 7.91 8.41
CA VAL A 106 -19.98 7.96 6.99
C VAL A 106 -21.50 7.91 6.82
N LYS A 107 -22.19 7.04 7.58
CA LYS A 107 -23.66 6.95 7.57
C LYS A 107 -24.30 8.19 8.18
N ALA A 108 -23.82 8.64 9.34
CA ALA A 108 -24.38 9.79 10.05
C ALA A 108 -24.34 11.08 9.19
N HIS A 109 -23.28 11.25 8.39
CA HIS A 109 -23.12 12.38 7.51
C HIS A 109 -23.60 12.14 6.07
N ALA A 110 -24.19 10.98 5.79
CA ALA A 110 -24.66 10.58 4.46
C ALA A 110 -23.62 10.85 3.34
N VAL A 111 -22.35 10.46 3.59
CA VAL A 111 -21.26 10.67 2.63
C VAL A 111 -21.57 9.92 1.33
N PRO A 112 -21.63 10.61 0.18
CA PRO A 112 -22.15 10.00 -1.06
C PRO A 112 -21.18 9.04 -1.77
N CYS A 113 -19.89 9.08 -1.44
CA CYS A 113 -18.88 8.22 -2.05
C CYS A 113 -17.93 7.64 -0.99
N LEU A 114 -17.92 6.30 -0.88
CA LEU A 114 -17.01 5.57 -0.02
C LEU A 114 -16.15 4.64 -0.89
N VAL A 115 -14.84 4.67 -0.71
CA VAL A 115 -13.88 3.77 -1.39
C VAL A 115 -13.03 3.06 -0.32
N PRO A 116 -13.44 1.89 0.14
CA PRO A 116 -12.67 1.14 1.13
C PRO A 116 -11.56 0.32 0.48
N ILE A 117 -10.38 0.36 1.10
CA ILE A 117 -9.23 -0.45 0.67
C ILE A 117 -9.13 -1.69 1.57
N SER A 118 -9.40 -2.84 0.98
CA SER A 118 -9.19 -4.16 1.56
C SER A 118 -7.77 -4.68 1.26
N SER A 119 -7.61 -5.95 1.03
CA SER A 119 -6.33 -6.59 0.65
C SER A 119 -6.59 -7.94 -0.02
N SER A 120 -5.73 -8.36 -0.94
CA SER A 120 -5.76 -9.70 -1.51
C SER A 120 -5.60 -10.82 -0.47
N VAL A 121 -5.02 -10.52 0.70
CA VAL A 121 -4.84 -11.51 1.79
C VAL A 121 -6.16 -12.07 2.31
N VAL A 122 -7.29 -11.37 2.16
CA VAL A 122 -8.60 -11.87 2.60
C VAL A 122 -9.03 -13.15 1.88
N ALA A 123 -8.54 -13.35 0.65
CA ALA A 123 -8.77 -14.56 -0.15
C ALA A 123 -7.69 -15.64 0.05
N SER A 124 -6.62 -15.37 0.81
CA SER A 124 -5.53 -16.33 1.05
C SER A 124 -5.91 -17.38 2.09
N VAL A 125 -5.13 -18.45 2.19
CA VAL A 125 -5.26 -19.47 3.25
C VAL A 125 -4.53 -19.06 4.54
N ALA A 126 -3.82 -17.92 4.55
CA ALA A 126 -3.10 -17.43 5.72
C ALA A 126 -4.06 -17.13 6.88
N ASP A 127 -3.59 -17.34 8.09
CA ASP A 127 -4.35 -17.17 9.33
C ASP A 127 -3.58 -16.34 10.37
N ASP A 128 -2.83 -15.37 9.89
CA ASP A 128 -2.17 -14.38 10.75
C ASP A 128 -3.13 -13.25 11.22
N PHE A 129 -2.67 -12.43 12.15
CA PHE A 129 -3.46 -11.34 12.74
C PHE A 129 -3.95 -10.33 11.69
N TYR A 130 -3.11 -10.03 10.70
CA TYR A 130 -3.47 -9.13 9.62
C TYR A 130 -4.59 -9.69 8.77
N THR A 131 -4.44 -10.93 8.31
CA THR A 131 -5.42 -11.61 7.46
C THR A 131 -6.77 -11.75 8.16
N ARG A 132 -6.79 -12.18 9.42
CA ARG A 132 -8.01 -12.30 10.23
C ARG A 132 -8.74 -10.96 10.33
N THR A 133 -8.05 -9.91 10.74
CA THR A 133 -8.67 -8.59 10.95
C THR A 133 -9.05 -7.90 9.65
N LYS A 134 -8.36 -8.17 8.52
CA LYS A 134 -8.76 -7.69 7.20
C LYS A 134 -10.04 -8.38 6.70
N ARG A 135 -10.23 -9.67 6.99
CA ARG A 135 -11.49 -10.37 6.71
C ARG A 135 -12.65 -9.78 7.51
N ASP A 136 -12.44 -9.53 8.80
CA ASP A 136 -13.46 -8.92 9.66
C ASP A 136 -13.80 -7.49 9.20
N GLN A 137 -12.77 -6.71 8.84
CA GLN A 137 -12.93 -5.37 8.27
C GLN A 137 -13.80 -5.40 6.99
N GLU A 138 -13.46 -6.27 6.04
CA GLU A 138 -14.16 -6.35 4.77
C GLU A 138 -15.61 -6.83 4.95
N ARG A 139 -15.84 -7.83 5.80
CA ARG A 139 -17.19 -8.28 6.14
C ARG A 139 -18.03 -7.14 6.70
N MET A 140 -17.47 -6.36 7.65
CA MET A 140 -18.16 -5.21 8.23
C MET A 140 -18.52 -4.15 7.19
N ILE A 141 -17.62 -3.90 6.21
CA ILE A 141 -17.89 -2.99 5.10
C ILE A 141 -19.06 -3.49 4.25
N LEU A 142 -19.04 -4.77 3.86
CA LEU A 142 -20.10 -5.38 3.05
C LEU A 142 -21.45 -5.40 3.78
N ASP A 143 -21.43 -5.74 5.06
CA ASP A 143 -22.65 -5.78 5.91
C ASP A 143 -23.16 -4.38 6.26
N SER A 144 -22.37 -3.33 6.00
CA SER A 144 -22.79 -1.95 6.27
C SER A 144 -23.98 -1.49 5.42
N GLY A 145 -24.22 -2.10 4.27
CA GLY A 145 -25.24 -1.71 3.30
C GLY A 145 -24.91 -0.42 2.53
N ILE A 146 -23.69 0.14 2.68
CA ILE A 146 -23.23 1.29 1.90
C ILE A 146 -22.74 0.79 0.53
N PRO A 147 -23.35 1.19 -0.58
CA PRO A 147 -22.89 0.78 -1.91
C PRO A 147 -21.50 1.37 -2.19
N CYS A 148 -20.48 0.52 -2.32
CA CYS A 148 -19.10 0.97 -2.53
C CYS A 148 -18.25 -0.06 -3.29
N PRO A 149 -17.25 0.37 -4.08
CA PRO A 149 -16.25 -0.50 -4.68
C PRO A 149 -15.18 -0.87 -3.65
N VAL A 150 -15.16 -2.11 -3.20
CA VAL A 150 -14.14 -2.63 -2.29
C VAL A 150 -12.92 -3.07 -3.10
N LEU A 151 -11.79 -2.41 -2.92
CA LEU A 151 -10.56 -2.69 -3.66
C LEU A 151 -9.62 -3.60 -2.85
N ARG A 152 -9.22 -4.73 -3.44
CA ARG A 152 -8.28 -5.71 -2.86
C ARG A 152 -6.94 -5.66 -3.58
N PRO A 153 -6.04 -4.73 -3.24
CA PRO A 153 -4.72 -4.69 -3.86
C PRO A 153 -3.85 -5.85 -3.41
N THR A 154 -2.95 -6.27 -4.31
CA THR A 154 -1.80 -7.11 -3.98
C THR A 154 -0.65 -6.26 -3.42
N LEU A 155 0.56 -6.86 -3.26
CA LEU A 155 1.75 -6.16 -2.79
C LEU A 155 2.11 -5.01 -3.73
N MET A 156 2.22 -3.81 -3.16
CA MET A 156 2.47 -2.57 -3.91
C MET A 156 3.89 -2.05 -3.73
N PHE A 157 4.39 -1.36 -4.76
CA PHE A 157 5.62 -0.57 -4.73
C PHE A 157 5.38 0.81 -5.34
N GLY A 158 6.25 1.76 -5.06
CA GLY A 158 6.19 3.12 -5.60
C GLY A 158 6.84 4.13 -4.67
N TRP A 159 6.51 5.41 -4.80
CA TRP A 159 7.02 6.46 -3.91
C TRP A 159 6.74 6.11 -2.46
N PHE A 160 7.62 6.52 -1.59
CA PHE A 160 7.51 6.32 -0.14
C PHE A 160 7.66 4.87 0.34
N ASP A 161 7.97 3.91 -0.56
CA ASP A 161 8.08 2.49 -0.18
C ASP A 161 9.27 2.26 0.76
N ARG A 162 8.93 1.95 2.02
CA ARG A 162 9.92 1.58 3.03
C ARG A 162 10.26 0.10 3.02
N LYS A 163 9.29 -0.78 2.76
CA LYS A 163 9.41 -2.21 3.08
C LYS A 163 9.84 -3.09 1.92
N HIS A 164 9.26 -2.92 0.75
CA HIS A 164 9.41 -3.86 -0.35
C HIS A 164 10.58 -3.50 -1.27
N LEU A 165 10.31 -2.99 -2.47
CA LEU A 165 11.34 -2.63 -3.43
C LEU A 165 12.22 -1.49 -2.92
N GLY A 166 11.65 -0.58 -2.15
CA GLY A 166 12.40 0.49 -1.50
C GLY A 166 13.43 -0.03 -0.49
N TRP A 167 13.08 -1.06 0.30
CA TRP A 167 14.05 -1.70 1.19
C TRP A 167 15.16 -2.40 0.39
N LEU A 168 14.81 -3.17 -0.65
CA LEU A 168 15.76 -3.85 -1.52
C LEU A 168 16.75 -2.85 -2.15
N SER A 169 16.25 -1.71 -2.62
CA SER A 169 17.07 -0.61 -3.16
C SER A 169 18.09 -0.09 -2.15
N ARG A 170 17.62 0.26 -0.95
CA ARG A 170 18.50 0.78 0.12
C ARG A 170 19.52 -0.24 0.61
N PHE A 171 19.13 -1.51 0.70
CA PHE A 171 20.04 -2.60 1.05
C PHE A 171 21.12 -2.77 -0.04
N MET A 172 20.71 -2.80 -1.31
CA MET A 172 21.63 -2.94 -2.45
C MET A 172 22.68 -1.83 -2.51
N GLN A 173 22.32 -0.62 -2.11
CA GLN A 173 23.26 0.52 -2.08
C GLN A 173 24.31 0.42 -0.96
N LYS A 174 24.05 -0.38 0.08
CA LYS A 174 24.92 -0.53 1.27
C LYS A 174 25.87 -1.71 1.20
N VAL A 175 25.65 -2.67 0.28
CA VAL A 175 26.43 -3.89 0.21
C VAL A 175 27.23 -3.99 -1.09
N PRO A 176 28.46 -4.53 -1.07
CA PRO A 176 29.23 -4.75 -2.31
C PRO A 176 28.69 -5.91 -3.14
N VAL A 177 28.04 -6.89 -2.50
CA VAL A 177 27.45 -8.06 -3.13
C VAL A 177 26.00 -8.19 -2.68
N PHE A 178 25.09 -8.31 -3.65
CA PHE A 178 23.68 -8.56 -3.40
C PHE A 178 23.33 -10.03 -3.72
N PRO A 179 22.91 -10.81 -2.73
CA PRO A 179 22.66 -12.24 -2.93
C PRO A 179 21.31 -12.46 -3.64
N ILE A 180 21.31 -13.31 -4.66
CA ILE A 180 20.12 -13.79 -5.36
C ILE A 180 19.91 -15.25 -4.98
N PRO A 181 18.80 -15.66 -4.36
CA PRO A 181 18.54 -17.04 -4.04
C PRO A 181 18.31 -17.87 -5.31
N GLY A 182 19.04 -18.99 -5.42
CA GLY A 182 18.95 -19.92 -6.56
C GLY A 182 19.19 -19.23 -7.91
N HIS A 183 18.32 -19.48 -8.88
CA HIS A 183 18.38 -18.87 -10.21
C HIS A 183 17.73 -17.50 -10.30
N GLY A 184 16.98 -17.08 -9.25
CA GLY A 184 16.28 -15.79 -9.21
C GLY A 184 15.05 -15.68 -10.12
N ARG A 185 14.69 -16.72 -10.86
CA ARG A 185 13.51 -16.74 -11.74
C ARG A 185 12.29 -17.21 -10.95
N TYR A 186 11.81 -16.35 -10.09
CA TYR A 186 10.61 -16.52 -9.31
C TYR A 186 9.65 -15.43 -9.74
N MET A 187 8.53 -15.83 -10.35
CA MET A 187 7.56 -14.92 -10.92
C MET A 187 6.88 -14.09 -9.83
N ARG A 188 6.74 -12.79 -10.10
CA ARG A 188 6.06 -11.80 -9.27
C ARG A 188 5.13 -10.96 -10.11
N GLN A 189 4.07 -10.46 -9.49
CA GLN A 189 3.14 -9.51 -10.09
C GLN A 189 3.07 -8.24 -9.22
N PRO A 190 4.13 -7.41 -9.22
CA PRO A 190 4.17 -6.21 -8.40
C PRO A 190 3.16 -5.18 -8.90
N LEU A 191 2.30 -4.69 -8.01
CA LEU A 191 1.36 -3.63 -8.33
C LEU A 191 2.00 -2.26 -8.11
N TYR A 192 2.03 -1.43 -9.15
CA TYR A 192 2.49 -0.07 -9.00
C TYR A 192 1.45 0.80 -8.26
N VAL A 193 1.85 1.42 -7.15
CA VAL A 193 0.94 2.24 -6.32
C VAL A 193 0.36 3.42 -7.08
N GLY A 194 1.07 3.93 -8.09
CA GLY A 194 0.58 4.99 -8.97
C GLY A 194 -0.66 4.57 -9.76
N ASP A 195 -0.66 3.38 -10.33
CA ASP A 195 -1.82 2.83 -11.04
C ASP A 195 -2.97 2.57 -10.05
N PHE A 196 -2.66 2.03 -8.87
CA PHE A 196 -3.66 1.82 -7.84
C PHE A 196 -4.31 3.13 -7.38
N CYS A 197 -3.55 4.21 -7.21
CA CYS A 197 -4.11 5.53 -6.92
C CYS A 197 -4.98 6.05 -8.08
N ASN A 198 -4.61 5.82 -9.33
CA ASN A 198 -5.44 6.18 -10.48
C ASN A 198 -6.76 5.40 -10.49
N ILE A 199 -6.76 4.11 -10.09
CA ILE A 199 -7.98 3.31 -9.90
C ILE A 199 -8.86 3.93 -8.79
N ILE A 200 -8.28 4.31 -7.64
CA ILE A 200 -9.02 4.99 -6.57
C ILE A 200 -9.65 6.30 -7.09
N ILE A 201 -8.89 7.09 -7.85
CA ILE A 201 -9.38 8.34 -8.43
C ILE A 201 -10.51 8.06 -9.44
N SER A 202 -10.40 7.00 -10.24
CA SER A 202 -11.50 6.57 -11.11
C SER A 202 -12.76 6.20 -10.33
N CYS A 203 -12.65 5.52 -9.18
CA CYS A 203 -13.78 5.27 -8.29
C CYS A 203 -14.45 6.58 -7.81
N ILE A 204 -13.65 7.61 -7.54
CA ILE A 204 -14.12 8.92 -7.10
C ILE A 204 -14.84 9.67 -8.23
N GLU A 205 -14.28 9.65 -9.44
CA GLU A 205 -14.74 10.47 -10.58
C GLU A 205 -15.87 9.80 -11.38
N ASN A 206 -15.78 8.46 -11.60
CA ASN A 206 -16.57 7.72 -12.58
C ASN A 206 -17.69 6.86 -11.96
N ARG A 207 -17.91 6.93 -10.64
CA ARG A 207 -18.94 6.14 -9.93
C ARG A 207 -18.89 4.64 -10.29
N ILE A 208 -17.73 4.04 -10.08
CA ILE A 208 -17.55 2.60 -10.29
C ILE A 208 -18.62 1.83 -9.49
N PRO A 209 -19.28 0.82 -10.09
CA PRO A 209 -20.31 0.04 -9.41
C PRO A 209 -19.85 -0.53 -8.07
N ALA A 210 -20.79 -0.70 -7.15
CA ALA A 210 -20.52 -1.43 -5.91
C ALA A 210 -20.14 -2.88 -6.23
N GLY A 211 -19.09 -3.39 -5.56
CA GLY A 211 -18.59 -4.73 -5.81
C GLY A 211 -17.20 -4.92 -5.19
N ILE A 212 -16.65 -6.11 -5.37
CA ILE A 212 -15.30 -6.45 -4.90
C ILE A 212 -14.38 -6.57 -6.12
N TYR A 213 -13.24 -5.89 -6.07
CA TYR A 213 -12.29 -5.82 -7.18
C TYR A 213 -10.90 -6.27 -6.71
N ASN A 214 -10.42 -7.38 -7.25
CA ASN A 214 -9.05 -7.85 -7.01
C ASN A 214 -8.09 -7.07 -7.94
N ILE A 215 -7.21 -6.27 -7.37
CA ILE A 215 -6.29 -5.43 -8.13
C ILE A 215 -4.87 -5.96 -7.97
N SER A 216 -4.33 -6.53 -9.04
CA SER A 216 -2.96 -7.06 -9.10
C SER A 216 -2.15 -6.37 -10.20
N GLY A 217 -0.82 -6.47 -10.13
CA GLY A 217 0.03 -6.05 -11.24
C GLY A 217 -0.26 -6.88 -12.49
N HIS A 218 -0.30 -6.26 -13.66
CA HIS A 218 -0.53 -6.95 -14.93
C HIS A 218 0.72 -7.67 -15.44
N GLU A 219 1.88 -7.06 -15.23
CA GLU A 219 3.13 -7.63 -15.70
C GLU A 219 3.63 -8.71 -14.75
N LYS A 220 3.93 -9.88 -15.32
CA LYS A 220 4.65 -10.96 -14.64
C LYS A 220 6.14 -10.72 -14.83
N VAL A 221 6.87 -10.52 -13.74
CA VAL A 221 8.30 -10.17 -13.76
C VAL A 221 9.07 -11.12 -12.86
N ASP A 222 10.17 -11.68 -13.35
CA ASP A 222 11.06 -12.50 -12.52
C ASP A 222 11.74 -11.65 -11.43
N TYR A 223 11.92 -12.21 -10.25
CA TYR A 223 12.58 -11.52 -9.14
C TYR A 223 13.95 -10.95 -9.52
N ILE A 224 14.75 -11.71 -10.27
CA ILE A 224 16.07 -11.24 -10.73
C ILE A 224 15.96 -10.01 -11.63
N ASP A 225 14.92 -9.91 -12.45
CA ASP A 225 14.71 -8.77 -13.34
C ASP A 225 14.19 -7.55 -12.59
N ILE A 226 13.40 -7.75 -11.51
CA ILE A 226 13.08 -6.68 -10.55
C ILE A 226 14.36 -6.13 -9.93
N ILE A 227 15.26 -6.99 -9.45
CA ILE A 227 16.54 -6.59 -8.84
C ILE A 227 17.44 -5.85 -9.85
N ARG A 228 17.51 -6.31 -11.10
CA ARG A 228 18.25 -5.64 -12.18
C ARG A 228 17.67 -4.26 -12.50
N ALA A 229 16.35 -4.15 -12.55
CA ALA A 229 15.67 -2.88 -12.79
C ALA A 229 15.94 -1.87 -11.66
N ILE A 230 15.85 -2.29 -10.40
CA ILE A 230 16.21 -1.47 -9.22
C ILE A 230 17.67 -1.02 -9.32
N LYS A 231 18.60 -1.96 -9.57
CA LYS A 231 20.02 -1.66 -9.69
C LYS A 231 20.28 -0.60 -10.76
N LYS A 232 19.64 -0.74 -11.92
CA LYS A 232 19.77 0.22 -13.04
C LYS A 232 19.22 1.60 -12.66
N ALA A 233 18.01 1.66 -12.10
CA ALA A 233 17.37 2.92 -11.75
C ALA A 233 18.12 3.69 -10.66
N THR A 234 18.67 2.97 -9.67
CA THR A 234 19.34 3.59 -8.51
C THR A 234 20.85 3.79 -8.70
N GLY A 235 21.43 3.27 -9.79
CA GLY A 235 22.88 3.29 -10.01
C GLY A 235 23.68 2.49 -8.98
N ALA A 236 23.05 1.52 -8.30
CA ALA A 236 23.71 0.71 -7.26
C ALA A 236 24.87 -0.11 -7.85
N ARG A 237 26.02 -0.13 -7.14
CA ARG A 237 27.25 -0.79 -7.59
C ARG A 237 27.35 -2.25 -7.18
N ALA A 238 26.43 -2.76 -6.35
CA ALA A 238 26.46 -4.13 -5.86
C ALA A 238 26.56 -5.16 -7.00
N VAL A 239 27.42 -6.15 -6.83
CA VAL A 239 27.49 -7.31 -7.72
C VAL A 239 26.36 -8.26 -7.39
N LEU A 240 25.55 -8.67 -8.36
CA LEU A 240 24.50 -9.66 -8.17
C LEU A 240 25.13 -11.06 -8.18
N LEU A 241 24.98 -11.79 -7.08
CA LEU A 241 25.56 -13.12 -6.92
C LEU A 241 24.45 -14.16 -6.68
N ASN A 242 24.32 -15.13 -7.58
CA ASN A 242 23.43 -16.26 -7.39
C ASN A 242 23.99 -17.22 -6.35
N ILE A 243 23.25 -17.47 -5.27
CA ILE A 243 23.61 -18.41 -4.21
C ILE A 243 22.65 -19.60 -4.27
N PRO A 244 23.13 -20.85 -4.33
CA PRO A 244 22.25 -22.02 -4.29
C PRO A 244 21.29 -21.96 -3.11
N TYR A 245 20.02 -22.28 -3.35
CA TYR A 245 18.95 -22.13 -2.36
C TYR A 245 19.28 -22.74 -0.99
N ARG A 246 19.77 -24.00 -0.99
CA ARG A 246 20.11 -24.71 0.26
C ARG A 246 21.20 -24.00 1.04
N LEU A 247 22.21 -23.47 0.36
CA LEU A 247 23.29 -22.72 0.99
C LEU A 247 22.75 -21.40 1.57
N PHE A 248 21.92 -20.68 0.79
CA PHE A 248 21.35 -19.42 1.24
C PHE A 248 20.41 -19.62 2.45
N TYR A 249 19.59 -20.66 2.41
CA TYR A 249 18.73 -21.06 3.54
C TYR A 249 19.56 -21.37 4.79
N GLY A 250 20.63 -22.17 4.67
CA GLY A 250 21.53 -22.49 5.77
C GLY A 250 22.22 -21.27 6.38
N LEU A 251 22.67 -20.32 5.54
CA LEU A 251 23.26 -19.05 6.01
C LEU A 251 22.24 -18.19 6.77
N LEU A 252 21.01 -18.09 6.28
CA LEU A 252 19.96 -17.33 6.97
C LEU A 252 19.55 -18.02 8.29
N TRP A 253 19.46 -19.35 8.30
CA TRP A 253 19.17 -20.10 9.49
C TRP A 253 20.26 -19.89 10.56
N LEU A 254 21.52 -19.98 10.17
CA LEU A 254 22.65 -19.72 11.05
C LEU A 254 22.64 -18.28 11.58
N TRP A 255 22.38 -17.30 10.70
CA TRP A 255 22.25 -15.89 11.11
C TRP A 255 21.14 -15.71 12.15
N GLY A 256 19.97 -16.33 11.94
CA GLY A 256 18.84 -16.27 12.86
C GLY A 256 19.11 -16.82 14.27
N LEU A 257 20.18 -17.62 14.46
CA LEU A 257 20.62 -18.07 15.79
C LEU A 257 21.29 -16.93 16.59
N PHE A 258 21.90 -15.97 15.92
CA PHE A 258 22.66 -14.86 16.53
C PHE A 258 21.90 -13.53 16.52
N ASP A 259 20.97 -13.35 15.58
CA ASP A 259 20.19 -12.13 15.41
C ASP A 259 18.69 -12.46 15.42
N LYS A 260 17.98 -11.97 16.44
CA LYS A 260 16.52 -12.18 16.58
C LYS A 260 15.70 -11.38 15.54
N ASN A 261 16.32 -10.38 14.90
CA ASN A 261 15.68 -9.52 13.90
C ASN A 261 16.53 -9.44 12.62
N PRO A 262 16.83 -10.57 11.95
CA PRO A 262 17.66 -10.56 10.76
C PRO A 262 16.97 -9.75 9.64
N PRO A 263 17.74 -9.09 8.77
CA PRO A 263 17.20 -8.27 7.68
C PRO A 263 16.38 -9.09 6.66
N PHE A 264 16.61 -10.40 6.62
CA PHE A 264 15.87 -11.35 5.78
C PHE A 264 15.78 -12.71 6.50
N THR A 265 14.60 -13.31 6.53
CA THR A 265 14.34 -14.56 7.26
C THR A 265 14.22 -15.77 6.32
N THR A 266 14.36 -16.97 6.88
CA THR A 266 14.10 -18.22 6.14
C THR A 266 12.65 -18.33 5.65
N GLN A 267 11.68 -17.80 6.41
CA GLN A 267 10.28 -17.74 6.00
C GLN A 267 10.08 -16.80 4.80
N GLN A 268 10.71 -15.63 4.82
CA GLN A 268 10.67 -14.69 3.69
C GLN A 268 11.37 -15.28 2.46
N LEU A 269 12.45 -16.07 2.64
CA LEU A 269 13.09 -16.79 1.55
C LEU A 269 12.15 -17.84 0.94
N SER A 270 11.44 -18.61 1.77
CA SER A 270 10.47 -19.60 1.31
C SER A 270 9.30 -18.95 0.57
N ALA A 271 8.80 -17.83 1.08
CA ALA A 271 7.77 -17.04 0.40
C ALA A 271 8.28 -16.45 -0.93
N LEU A 272 9.55 -16.05 -0.99
CA LEU A 272 10.14 -15.50 -2.23
C LEU A 272 10.21 -16.52 -3.35
N ILE A 273 10.49 -17.78 -3.06
CA ILE A 273 10.57 -18.83 -4.09
C ILE A 273 9.22 -19.42 -4.49
N ALA A 274 8.18 -19.24 -3.66
CA ALA A 274 6.83 -19.57 -4.06
C ALA A 274 6.40 -18.62 -5.19
N ASN A 275 5.85 -19.16 -6.27
CA ASN A 275 5.27 -18.31 -7.33
C ASN A 275 3.97 -17.69 -6.80
N ASP A 276 3.90 -16.37 -6.83
CA ASP A 276 2.68 -15.65 -6.51
C ASP A 276 1.93 -15.36 -7.82
N GLU A 277 0.95 -16.18 -8.13
CA GLU A 277 0.00 -15.91 -9.23
C GLU A 277 -1.30 -15.39 -8.64
N PHE A 278 -1.66 -14.18 -9.07
CA PHE A 278 -2.94 -13.58 -8.75
C PHE A 278 -3.81 -13.53 -10.00
N GLU A 279 -5.10 -13.70 -9.82
CA GLU A 279 -6.05 -13.41 -10.87
C GLU A 279 -5.90 -11.95 -11.32
N VAL A 280 -5.70 -11.73 -12.60
CA VAL A 280 -5.61 -10.40 -13.21
C VAL A 280 -6.93 -10.07 -13.84
N ILE A 281 -7.71 -9.18 -13.23
CA ILE A 281 -8.88 -8.61 -13.87
C ILE A 281 -8.47 -7.51 -14.86
N ASP A 282 -9.26 -7.26 -15.87
CA ASP A 282 -9.07 -6.11 -16.77
C ASP A 282 -9.44 -4.79 -16.06
N TRP A 283 -8.62 -4.40 -15.05
CA TRP A 283 -8.83 -3.12 -14.40
C TRP A 283 -8.50 -1.91 -15.30
N PRO A 284 -7.59 -1.98 -16.31
CA PRO A 284 -7.44 -0.87 -17.25
C PRO A 284 -8.76 -0.54 -17.97
N GLY A 285 -9.44 -1.54 -18.54
CA GLY A 285 -10.74 -1.35 -19.17
C GLY A 285 -11.85 -1.02 -18.17
N GLY A 286 -11.94 -1.76 -17.07
CA GLY A 286 -12.99 -1.60 -16.04
C GLY A 286 -12.97 -0.26 -15.31
N PHE A 287 -11.81 0.33 -15.11
CA PHE A 287 -11.66 1.64 -14.42
C PHE A 287 -11.24 2.77 -15.37
N GLY A 288 -10.98 2.50 -16.65
CA GLY A 288 -10.49 3.50 -17.62
C GLY A 288 -9.12 4.07 -17.25
N VAL A 289 -8.24 3.22 -16.70
CA VAL A 289 -6.90 3.61 -16.21
C VAL A 289 -5.83 2.95 -17.06
N SER A 290 -4.88 3.73 -17.56
CA SER A 290 -3.75 3.17 -18.30
C SER A 290 -2.76 2.51 -17.34
N GLN A 291 -2.35 1.29 -17.67
CA GLN A 291 -1.27 0.61 -16.95
C GLN A 291 0.08 1.31 -17.20
N THR A 292 0.85 1.50 -16.14
CA THR A 292 2.24 1.99 -16.24
C THR A 292 3.18 0.81 -16.47
N PRO A 293 3.97 0.77 -17.56
CA PRO A 293 4.97 -0.27 -17.76
C PRO A 293 5.93 -0.38 -16.58
N PHE A 294 6.28 -1.62 -16.17
CA PHE A 294 7.09 -1.88 -14.97
C PHE A 294 8.39 -1.07 -14.94
N ALA A 295 9.11 -0.98 -16.07
CA ALA A 295 10.35 -0.21 -16.15
C ALA A 295 10.13 1.29 -15.87
N LYS A 296 9.03 1.87 -16.35
CA LYS A 296 8.65 3.27 -16.09
C LYS A 296 8.25 3.46 -14.63
N ALA A 297 7.49 2.52 -14.06
CA ALA A 297 7.11 2.55 -12.65
C ALA A 297 8.31 2.50 -11.71
N ILE A 298 9.32 1.69 -12.04
CA ILE A 298 10.60 1.64 -11.30
C ILE A 298 11.36 2.96 -11.41
N ASP A 299 11.45 3.53 -12.60
CA ASP A 299 12.12 4.82 -12.81
C ASP A 299 11.43 5.94 -12.03
N GLU A 300 10.11 6.05 -12.11
CA GLU A 300 9.33 7.02 -11.34
C GLU A 300 9.50 6.81 -9.83
N THR A 301 9.53 5.55 -9.36
CA THR A 301 9.69 5.24 -7.95
C THR A 301 10.98 5.77 -7.35
N PHE A 302 12.09 5.66 -8.06
CA PHE A 302 13.42 5.95 -7.50
C PHE A 302 14.05 7.26 -8.00
N ASN A 303 13.61 7.76 -9.16
CA ASN A 303 14.20 8.93 -9.81
C ASN A 303 13.29 10.17 -9.85
N ASP A 304 12.05 10.08 -9.32
CA ASP A 304 11.22 11.27 -9.16
C ASP A 304 11.94 12.30 -8.28
N PRO A 305 12.13 13.56 -8.75
CA PRO A 305 12.91 14.56 -8.04
C PRO A 305 12.29 14.98 -6.70
N THR A 306 10.98 14.85 -6.55
CA THR A 306 10.23 15.28 -5.36
C THR A 306 10.05 14.15 -4.37
N TYR A 307 9.64 12.97 -4.84
CA TYR A 307 9.17 11.88 -3.98
C TYR A 307 10.12 10.68 -3.91
N GLY A 308 10.98 10.46 -4.92
CA GLY A 308 11.80 9.24 -5.04
C GLY A 308 12.79 9.00 -3.89
N ARG A 309 13.11 10.05 -3.10
CA ARG A 309 14.01 9.95 -1.93
C ARG A 309 13.29 10.01 -0.59
N VAL A 310 11.98 10.21 -0.59
CA VAL A 310 11.21 10.29 0.66
C VAL A 310 10.86 8.89 1.13
N VAL A 311 11.18 8.58 2.39
CA VAL A 311 10.93 7.28 3.02
C VAL A 311 10.04 7.48 4.23
N LEU A 312 8.93 6.75 4.29
CA LEU A 312 8.02 6.77 5.44
C LEU A 312 8.61 5.98 6.62
N GLU A 313 8.13 6.32 7.81
CA GLU A 313 8.41 5.59 9.04
C GLU A 313 7.25 4.66 9.42
N PHE A 314 7.57 3.61 10.25
CA PHE A 314 6.57 2.69 10.81
C PHE A 314 6.93 2.36 12.24
#